data_82379e37e43ba1d3febd9bf874d0d237
#
_entry.id   82379e37e43ba1d3febd9bf874d0d237
#
_cell.length_a   1.000
_cell.length_b   1.000
_cell.length_c   1.000
_cell.angle_alpha   90.00
_cell.angle_beta   90.00
_cell.angle_gamma   90.00
#
_symmetry.space_group_name_H-M   'P 1'
#
loop_
_entity.id
_entity.type
_entity.pdbx_description
1 polymer ?
#
loop_
_entity_poly.entity_id
_entity_poly.type
_entity_poly.pdbx_seq_one_letter_code
_entity_poly.pdbx_strand_id
1 'polypeptide(L)'
;MDVNVLTSKLENQPDKIIQILEALGFENIKFNPLKNNLRFAREEQRNPTSCMLDCGTLRFFVFSTNQKGNLFSLIMDVKRCSFPDSLKFAAQKAGISEEEVNIKTHWPFGGFFLKLMPDYKEEMEDLKTYPEETLEPYANKYNLRFIKDGISLDTQQKFGVGYDVESNRITIPERATDGSLVGIMGRANYECEHDKRWYPLISCPRSKTLFGYAENYHRIQETGNIVLFESEKAVQQCDSFGCNIALATCGCHVSDTQAKYIKRMLPKKIILAYDEGLEEEHLVNECKKLIVDNPILKTKVGYIWPDGLIQEGSKMNIADLGKDVYKEGVTKYVKWVEE
;
A
#
# COMPACT_ATOMS: atom_id res chain seq x y z
N MET A 1 14.70 -13.89 -15.32
CA MET A 1 15.54 -14.00 -14.11
C MET A 1 14.75 -13.45 -12.94
N ASP A 2 14.56 -14.25 -11.89
CA ASP A 2 13.79 -13.84 -10.70
C ASP A 2 14.64 -12.95 -9.79
N VAL A 3 14.18 -11.70 -9.57
CA VAL A 3 14.90 -10.71 -8.76
C VAL A 3 14.98 -11.12 -7.28
N ASN A 4 13.94 -11.75 -6.73
CA ASN A 4 13.90 -12.13 -5.32
C ASN A 4 14.91 -13.26 -5.04
N VAL A 5 14.97 -14.22 -5.95
CA VAL A 5 15.94 -15.33 -5.86
C VAL A 5 17.37 -14.80 -5.98
N LEU A 6 17.63 -13.88 -6.92
CA LEU A 6 18.95 -13.29 -7.05
C LEU A 6 19.33 -12.46 -5.83
N THR A 7 18.40 -11.64 -5.32
CA THR A 7 18.58 -10.84 -4.10
C THR A 7 18.95 -11.73 -2.92
N SER A 8 18.19 -12.79 -2.64
CA SER A 8 18.47 -13.73 -1.53
C SER A 8 19.81 -14.46 -1.64
N LYS A 9 20.30 -14.68 -2.88
CA LYS A 9 21.62 -15.26 -3.12
C LYS A 9 22.79 -14.29 -2.98
N LEU A 10 22.50 -12.98 -2.99
CA LEU A 10 23.48 -11.92 -2.82
C LEU A 10 23.48 -11.34 -1.39
N GLU A 11 22.36 -11.36 -0.70
CA GLU A 11 22.23 -10.91 0.69
C GLU A 11 23.21 -11.66 1.60
N ASN A 12 23.93 -10.90 2.44
CA ASN A 12 24.96 -11.41 3.34
C ASN A 12 26.10 -12.17 2.65
N GLN A 13 26.34 -11.91 1.37
CA GLN A 13 27.45 -12.49 0.58
C GLN A 13 28.43 -11.39 0.15
N PRO A 14 29.24 -10.82 1.07
CA PRO A 14 30.11 -9.69 0.77
C PRO A 14 31.07 -9.99 -0.39
N ASP A 15 31.60 -11.20 -0.49
CA ASP A 15 32.56 -11.57 -1.56
C ASP A 15 31.92 -11.44 -2.96
N LYS A 16 30.67 -11.89 -3.12
CA LYS A 16 29.95 -11.78 -4.38
C LYS A 16 29.63 -10.31 -4.72
N ILE A 17 29.28 -9.54 -3.70
CA ILE A 17 28.98 -8.11 -3.88
C ILE A 17 30.27 -7.35 -4.25
N ILE A 18 31.41 -7.70 -3.65
CA ILE A 18 32.73 -7.14 -3.99
C ILE A 18 33.06 -7.38 -5.47
N GLN A 19 32.89 -8.63 -5.96
CA GLN A 19 33.12 -8.96 -7.37
C GLN A 19 32.26 -8.11 -8.32
N ILE A 20 31.01 -7.84 -7.95
CA ILE A 20 30.13 -6.97 -8.73
C ILE A 20 30.65 -5.52 -8.72
N LEU A 21 31.04 -5.00 -7.55
CA LEU A 21 31.53 -3.63 -7.41
C LEU A 21 32.86 -3.42 -8.15
N GLU A 22 33.79 -4.37 -8.07
CA GLU A 22 35.06 -4.36 -8.83
C GLU A 22 34.78 -4.36 -10.34
N ALA A 23 33.85 -5.16 -10.81
CA ALA A 23 33.46 -5.21 -12.22
C ALA A 23 32.73 -3.93 -12.69
N LEU A 24 32.25 -3.09 -11.77
CA LEU A 24 31.71 -1.76 -12.04
C LEU A 24 32.79 -0.65 -12.03
N GLY A 25 34.06 -0.99 -11.71
CA GLY A 25 35.16 -0.03 -11.62
C GLY A 25 35.22 0.73 -10.29
N PHE A 26 34.64 0.17 -9.23
CA PHE A 26 34.83 0.73 -7.88
C PHE A 26 36.11 0.21 -7.25
N GLU A 27 36.79 1.07 -6.51
CA GLU A 27 38.07 0.82 -5.85
C GLU A 27 37.98 0.98 -4.34
N ASN A 28 39.03 0.58 -3.63
CA ASN A 28 39.19 0.72 -2.18
C ASN A 28 38.03 0.05 -1.40
N ILE A 29 37.51 -1.08 -1.91
CA ILE A 29 36.41 -1.80 -1.32
C ILE A 29 36.85 -2.46 0.00
N LYS A 30 36.18 -2.06 1.10
CA LYS A 30 36.47 -2.58 2.45
C LYS A 30 35.20 -3.09 3.10
N PHE A 31 35.22 -4.33 3.52
CA PHE A 31 34.13 -4.95 4.28
C PHE A 31 34.27 -4.67 5.78
N ASN A 32 33.18 -4.23 6.40
CA ASN A 32 33.09 -4.11 7.85
C ASN A 32 32.14 -5.18 8.40
N PRO A 33 32.67 -6.25 9.05
CA PRO A 33 31.85 -7.36 9.52
C PRO A 33 30.91 -6.98 10.68
N LEU A 34 31.29 -5.99 11.50
CA LEU A 34 30.44 -5.54 12.63
C LEU A 34 29.17 -4.81 12.16
N LYS A 35 29.25 -4.14 11.04
CA LYS A 35 28.14 -3.35 10.47
C LYS A 35 27.53 -4.02 9.23
N ASN A 36 28.05 -5.17 8.82
CA ASN A 36 27.66 -5.90 7.62
C ASN A 36 27.55 -5.00 6.37
N ASN A 37 28.53 -4.10 6.17
CA ASN A 37 28.51 -3.18 5.05
C ASN A 37 29.88 -3.08 4.34
N LEU A 38 29.82 -2.65 3.09
CA LEU A 38 30.97 -2.35 2.25
C LEU A 38 31.16 -0.83 2.15
N ARG A 39 32.41 -0.38 2.21
CA ARG A 39 32.83 0.99 1.91
C ARG A 39 33.71 0.97 0.68
N PHE A 40 33.48 1.90 -0.27
CA PHE A 40 34.18 1.94 -1.55
C PHE A 40 34.14 3.33 -2.17
N ALA A 41 34.89 3.56 -3.23
CA ALA A 41 34.95 4.81 -3.95
C ALA A 41 34.97 4.60 -5.47
N ARG A 42 34.60 5.63 -6.23
CA ARG A 42 34.92 5.73 -7.67
C ARG A 42 36.34 6.27 -7.85
N GLU A 43 37.00 5.86 -8.92
CA GLU A 43 38.41 6.21 -9.25
C GLU A 43 38.73 7.71 -9.16
N GLU A 44 37.76 8.58 -9.44
CA GLU A 44 37.90 10.04 -9.41
C GLU A 44 37.64 10.70 -8.04
N GLN A 45 37.26 9.95 -7.03
CA GLN A 45 36.83 10.51 -5.74
C GLN A 45 37.99 10.60 -4.74
N ARG A 46 38.26 11.81 -4.23
CA ARG A 46 39.32 12.07 -3.20
C ARG A 46 39.09 11.28 -1.90
N ASN A 47 37.87 10.90 -1.58
CA ASN A 47 37.56 10.16 -0.37
C ASN A 47 37.34 8.67 -0.66
N PRO A 48 38.23 7.76 -0.19
CA PRO A 48 38.16 6.33 -0.47
C PRO A 48 36.98 5.60 0.20
N THR A 49 36.13 6.30 0.95
CA THR A 49 34.96 5.75 1.64
C THR A 49 33.69 6.50 1.32
N SER A 50 33.66 7.18 0.17
CA SER A 50 32.52 8.03 -0.25
C SER A 50 31.22 7.29 -0.52
N CYS A 51 31.28 5.97 -0.72
CA CYS A 51 30.14 5.12 -0.96
C CYS A 51 30.01 4.05 0.13
N MET A 52 28.77 3.65 0.43
CA MET A 52 28.47 2.57 1.33
C MET A 52 27.40 1.65 0.68
N LEU A 53 27.53 0.34 0.88
CA LEU A 53 26.51 -0.64 0.54
C LEU A 53 26.30 -1.58 1.74
N ASP A 54 25.06 -1.73 2.16
CA ASP A 54 24.66 -2.67 3.20
C ASP A 54 24.45 -4.05 2.59
N CYS A 55 25.16 -5.05 3.09
CA CYS A 55 25.16 -6.40 2.53
C CYS A 55 23.87 -7.19 2.86
N GLY A 56 23.16 -6.82 3.91
CA GLY A 56 21.92 -7.49 4.30
C GLY A 56 20.69 -7.01 3.50
N THR A 57 20.70 -5.75 3.07
CA THR A 57 19.57 -5.14 2.35
C THR A 57 19.90 -4.78 0.91
N LEU A 58 21.15 -4.93 0.51
CA LEU A 58 21.72 -4.49 -0.77
C LEU A 58 21.49 -3.01 -1.09
N ARG A 59 21.21 -2.18 -0.09
CA ARG A 59 21.04 -0.74 -0.25
C ARG A 59 22.38 -0.02 -0.28
N PHE A 60 22.52 0.92 -1.21
CA PHE A 60 23.71 1.76 -1.28
C PHE A 60 23.39 3.22 -0.98
N PHE A 61 24.43 3.94 -0.57
CA PHE A 61 24.41 5.36 -0.31
C PHE A 61 25.73 6.00 -0.76
N VAL A 62 25.66 7.11 -1.52
CA VAL A 62 26.81 7.92 -1.95
C VAL A 62 26.77 9.22 -1.18
N PHE A 63 27.74 9.42 -0.25
CA PHE A 63 27.75 10.55 0.67
C PHE A 63 27.99 11.89 -0.03
N SER A 64 28.75 11.90 -1.14
CA SER A 64 29.09 13.13 -1.87
C SER A 64 27.92 13.73 -2.66
N THR A 65 26.98 12.89 -3.13
CA THR A 65 25.87 13.30 -4.00
C THR A 65 24.49 13.07 -3.35
N ASN A 66 24.46 12.53 -2.14
CA ASN A 66 23.22 12.10 -1.45
C ASN A 66 22.38 11.10 -2.27
N GLN A 67 23.01 10.38 -3.20
CA GLN A 67 22.39 9.38 -4.03
C GLN A 67 22.17 8.11 -3.22
N LYS A 68 20.98 7.50 -3.32
CA LYS A 68 20.61 6.27 -2.62
C LYS A 68 19.81 5.35 -3.54
N GLY A 69 19.90 4.04 -3.30
CA GLY A 69 19.19 3.03 -4.07
C GLY A 69 19.57 1.62 -3.62
N ASN A 70 19.33 0.62 -4.48
CA ASN A 70 19.80 -0.75 -4.28
C ASN A 70 20.92 -1.11 -5.27
N LEU A 71 21.56 -2.26 -5.06
CA LEU A 71 22.67 -2.74 -5.89
C LEU A 71 22.31 -2.72 -7.40
N PHE A 72 21.10 -3.13 -7.76
CA PHE A 72 20.69 -3.17 -9.17
C PHE A 72 20.54 -1.78 -9.76
N SER A 73 20.00 -0.81 -9.00
CA SER A 73 19.93 0.59 -9.44
C SER A 73 21.33 1.22 -9.57
N LEU A 74 22.28 0.83 -8.74
CA LEU A 74 23.69 1.24 -8.88
C LEU A 74 24.30 0.69 -10.19
N ILE A 75 24.03 -0.56 -10.52
CA ILE A 75 24.47 -1.18 -11.78
C ILE A 75 23.87 -0.44 -12.98
N MET A 76 22.55 -0.18 -12.94
CA MET A 76 21.86 0.57 -14.00
C MET A 76 22.49 1.96 -14.23
N ASP A 77 22.78 2.67 -13.15
CA ASP A 77 23.34 4.02 -13.19
C ASP A 77 24.76 4.02 -13.78
N VAL A 78 25.63 3.12 -13.31
CA VAL A 78 27.03 3.04 -13.78
C VAL A 78 27.12 2.53 -15.22
N LYS A 79 26.34 1.51 -15.58
CA LYS A 79 26.41 0.87 -16.91
C LYS A 79 25.44 1.45 -17.93
N ARG A 80 24.55 2.35 -17.51
CA ARG A 80 23.46 2.91 -18.34
C ARG A 80 22.66 1.82 -19.06
N CYS A 81 22.28 0.78 -18.32
CA CYS A 81 21.58 -0.40 -18.85
C CYS A 81 20.17 -0.53 -18.27
N SER A 82 19.36 -1.41 -18.86
CA SER A 82 18.03 -1.72 -18.37
C SER A 82 18.07 -2.54 -17.07
N PHE A 83 16.96 -2.56 -16.32
CA PHE A 83 16.86 -3.37 -15.11
C PHE A 83 17.09 -4.87 -15.36
N PRO A 84 16.51 -5.51 -16.40
CA PRO A 84 16.83 -6.91 -16.73
C PRO A 84 18.31 -7.15 -17.01
N ASP A 85 19.00 -6.19 -17.64
CA ASP A 85 20.43 -6.32 -17.93
C ASP A 85 21.26 -6.15 -16.65
N SER A 86 20.83 -5.32 -15.71
CA SER A 86 21.48 -5.20 -14.40
C SER A 86 21.41 -6.49 -13.59
N LEU A 87 20.30 -7.23 -13.65
CA LEU A 87 20.17 -8.55 -13.02
C LEU A 87 21.12 -9.57 -13.66
N LYS A 88 21.19 -9.63 -15.00
CA LYS A 88 22.10 -10.51 -15.73
C LYS A 88 23.55 -10.21 -15.38
N PHE A 89 23.91 -8.94 -15.36
CA PHE A 89 25.25 -8.52 -14.98
C PHE A 89 25.61 -8.93 -13.56
N ALA A 90 24.70 -8.67 -12.59
CA ALA A 90 24.92 -9.05 -11.20
C ALA A 90 25.08 -10.57 -11.04
N ALA A 91 24.23 -11.37 -11.65
CA ALA A 91 24.32 -12.82 -11.62
C ALA A 91 25.62 -13.32 -12.23
N GLN A 92 25.99 -12.83 -13.42
CA GLN A 92 27.21 -13.22 -14.10
C GLN A 92 28.46 -12.89 -13.28
N LYS A 93 28.52 -11.71 -12.68
CA LYS A 93 29.70 -11.28 -11.89
C LYS A 93 29.78 -11.93 -10.53
N ALA A 94 28.65 -12.33 -9.95
CA ALA A 94 28.58 -13.11 -8.72
C ALA A 94 28.77 -14.62 -8.92
N GLY A 95 29.03 -15.08 -10.15
CA GLY A 95 29.18 -16.51 -10.46
C GLY A 95 27.89 -17.33 -10.24
N ILE A 96 26.72 -16.69 -10.35
CA ILE A 96 25.42 -17.33 -10.20
C ILE A 96 24.90 -17.70 -11.59
N SER A 97 24.61 -18.98 -11.83
CA SER A 97 24.12 -19.44 -13.13
C SER A 97 22.67 -18.96 -13.39
N GLU A 98 22.31 -18.75 -14.66
CA GLU A 98 20.94 -18.39 -15.03
C GLU A 98 19.93 -19.47 -14.62
N GLU A 99 20.33 -20.73 -14.61
CA GLU A 99 19.49 -21.86 -14.18
C GLU A 99 19.18 -21.80 -12.68
N GLU A 100 20.11 -21.33 -11.87
CA GLU A 100 19.94 -21.15 -10.43
C GLU A 100 19.03 -19.99 -10.05
N VAL A 101 18.86 -19.02 -10.95
CA VAL A 101 18.02 -17.83 -10.73
C VAL A 101 16.71 -17.94 -11.53
N ASN A 102 16.70 -18.71 -12.60
CA ASN A 102 15.52 -19.14 -13.30
C ASN A 102 14.98 -20.42 -12.67
N ILE A 103 14.65 -20.39 -11.38
CA ILE A 103 13.71 -21.36 -10.88
C ILE A 103 12.45 -21.10 -11.69
N LYS A 104 12.26 -21.92 -12.75
CA LYS A 104 10.94 -22.14 -13.33
C LYS A 104 10.12 -22.76 -12.20
N THR A 105 9.64 -21.94 -11.28
CA THR A 105 8.37 -22.23 -10.67
C THR A 105 7.45 -22.36 -11.87
N HIS A 106 7.25 -23.59 -12.30
CA HIS A 106 6.29 -23.93 -13.31
C HIS A 106 4.92 -23.68 -12.64
N TRP A 107 4.63 -22.42 -12.42
CA TRP A 107 3.28 -21.93 -12.21
C TRP A 107 2.66 -21.94 -13.61
N PRO A 108 1.84 -22.96 -13.94
CA PRO A 108 1.24 -23.06 -15.28
C PRO A 108 0.48 -21.79 -15.65
N PHE A 109 0.23 -20.90 -14.71
CA PHE A 109 -0.57 -19.69 -14.81
C PHE A 109 0.21 -18.37 -14.62
N GLY A 110 1.52 -18.40 -14.34
CA GLY A 110 2.29 -17.17 -14.10
C GLY A 110 2.24 -16.16 -15.25
N GLY A 111 2.25 -16.64 -16.50
CA GLY A 111 2.10 -15.79 -17.68
C GLY A 111 0.68 -15.25 -17.87
N PHE A 112 -0.33 -15.93 -17.33
CA PHE A 112 -1.72 -15.50 -17.35
C PHE A 112 -1.94 -14.37 -16.31
N PHE A 113 -1.41 -14.51 -15.11
CA PHE A 113 -1.49 -13.45 -14.07
C PHE A 113 -0.75 -12.17 -14.49
N LEU A 114 0.42 -12.29 -15.14
CA LEU A 114 1.14 -11.11 -15.67
C LEU A 114 0.36 -10.39 -16.78
N LYS A 115 -0.46 -11.09 -17.57
CA LYS A 115 -1.35 -10.48 -18.56
C LYS A 115 -2.62 -9.86 -17.97
N LEU A 116 -3.01 -10.30 -16.77
CA LEU A 116 -4.15 -9.72 -16.03
C LEU A 116 -3.74 -8.54 -15.15
N MET A 117 -2.43 -8.32 -14.95
CA MET A 117 -1.93 -7.11 -14.30
C MET A 117 -1.85 -6.00 -15.35
N PRO A 118 -2.75 -5.00 -15.34
CA PRO A 118 -2.56 -3.80 -16.13
C PRO A 118 -1.25 -3.12 -15.73
N ASP A 119 -0.64 -2.38 -16.65
CA ASP A 119 0.64 -1.70 -16.42
C ASP A 119 0.59 -0.82 -15.17
N TYR A 120 1.17 -1.34 -14.08
CA TYR A 120 1.20 -0.68 -12.78
C TYR A 120 1.94 0.67 -12.80
N LYS A 121 2.82 0.86 -13.77
CA LYS A 121 3.64 2.07 -13.86
C LYS A 121 2.87 3.32 -14.31
N GLU A 122 1.90 3.17 -15.22
CA GLU A 122 1.19 4.34 -15.77
C GLU A 122 0.23 5.01 -14.76
N GLU A 123 -0.37 4.25 -13.83
CA GLU A 123 -1.37 4.79 -12.90
C GLU A 123 -0.75 5.43 -11.64
N MET A 124 0.47 5.05 -11.25
CA MET A 124 1.19 5.64 -10.12
C MET A 124 1.97 6.91 -10.50
N GLU A 125 2.37 7.06 -11.76
CA GLU A 125 3.12 8.25 -12.23
C GLU A 125 2.29 9.53 -12.18
N ASP A 126 0.96 9.45 -12.14
CA ASP A 126 0.04 10.59 -12.10
C ASP A 126 -0.30 11.09 -10.68
N LEU A 127 0.13 10.41 -9.61
CA LEU A 127 -0.12 10.84 -8.24
C LEU A 127 1.03 11.70 -7.72
N LYS A 128 0.72 12.95 -7.38
CA LYS A 128 1.68 13.82 -6.69
C LYS A 128 1.91 13.27 -5.27
N THR A 129 3.14 12.92 -4.95
CA THR A 129 3.55 12.46 -3.63
C THR A 129 4.15 13.60 -2.81
N TYR A 130 4.04 13.47 -1.49
CA TYR A 130 4.58 14.42 -0.53
C TYR A 130 5.50 13.68 0.45
N PRO A 131 6.56 14.33 0.98
CA PRO A 131 7.42 13.73 2.00
C PRO A 131 6.64 13.59 3.32
N GLU A 132 7.01 12.60 4.14
CA GLU A 132 6.34 12.34 5.43
C GLU A 132 6.45 13.51 6.41
N GLU A 133 7.49 14.33 6.29
CA GLU A 133 7.69 15.55 7.07
C GLU A 133 6.52 16.54 6.91
N THR A 134 5.75 16.43 5.82
CA THR A 134 4.50 17.20 5.61
C THR A 134 3.47 16.97 6.74
N LEU A 135 3.54 15.83 7.41
CA LEU A 135 2.65 15.50 8.53
C LEU A 135 3.12 16.06 9.88
N GLU A 136 4.37 16.50 10.02
CA GLU A 136 4.93 16.98 11.29
C GLU A 136 4.10 18.07 11.97
N PRO A 137 3.55 19.09 11.28
CA PRO A 137 2.73 20.12 11.92
C PRO A 137 1.46 19.58 12.57
N TYR A 138 0.98 18.43 12.13
CA TYR A 138 -0.27 17.80 12.59
C TYR A 138 -0.02 16.65 13.56
N ALA A 139 1.21 16.10 13.59
CA ALA A 139 1.56 14.88 14.30
C ALA A 139 1.38 14.97 15.82
N ASN A 140 1.24 13.79 16.46
CA ASN A 140 1.13 13.62 17.92
C ASN A 140 -0.01 14.41 18.60
N LYS A 141 -1.07 14.70 17.85
CA LYS A 141 -2.25 15.43 18.31
C LYS A 141 -3.49 14.55 18.14
N TYR A 142 -3.61 13.50 18.92
CA TYR A 142 -4.75 12.59 18.89
C TYR A 142 -6.03 13.28 19.34
N ASN A 143 -7.16 12.87 18.78
CA ASN A 143 -8.42 13.57 19.00
C ASN A 143 -9.41 12.73 19.82
N LEU A 144 -9.93 13.35 20.91
CA LEU A 144 -10.92 12.73 21.78
C LEU A 144 -12.27 12.46 21.08
N ARG A 145 -12.62 13.21 20.03
CA ARG A 145 -13.82 12.95 19.23
C ARG A 145 -13.73 11.60 18.55
N PHE A 146 -12.55 11.25 18.00
CA PHE A 146 -12.32 9.95 17.39
C PHE A 146 -12.39 8.82 18.41
N ILE A 147 -11.93 9.03 19.65
CA ILE A 147 -12.11 8.07 20.74
C ILE A 147 -13.59 7.84 21.02
N LYS A 148 -14.39 8.91 21.08
CA LYS A 148 -15.86 8.81 21.25
C LYS A 148 -16.56 8.15 20.07
N ASP A 149 -16.02 8.32 18.88
CA ASP A 149 -16.48 7.65 17.66
C ASP A 149 -16.02 6.17 17.58
N GLY A 150 -15.35 5.64 18.62
CA GLY A 150 -14.88 4.25 18.69
C GLY A 150 -13.53 3.99 18.02
N ILE A 151 -12.75 5.02 17.70
CA ILE A 151 -11.41 4.90 17.09
C ILE A 151 -10.35 5.00 18.18
N SER A 152 -9.64 3.91 18.43
CA SER A 152 -8.61 3.81 19.48
C SER A 152 -7.39 4.69 19.19
N LEU A 153 -6.58 4.96 20.24
CA LEU A 153 -5.32 5.69 20.06
C LEU A 153 -4.34 4.96 19.14
N ASP A 154 -4.24 3.63 19.28
CA ASP A 154 -3.35 2.81 18.46
C ASP A 154 -3.75 2.90 16.97
N THR A 155 -5.06 2.88 16.69
CA THR A 155 -5.58 3.08 15.33
C THR A 155 -5.27 4.49 14.82
N GLN A 156 -5.49 5.53 15.62
CA GLN A 156 -5.16 6.90 15.23
C GLN A 156 -3.66 7.02 14.90
N GLN A 157 -2.80 6.40 15.71
CA GLN A 157 -1.37 6.36 15.44
C GLN A 157 -1.02 5.59 14.18
N LYS A 158 -1.59 4.40 13.98
CA LYS A 158 -1.37 3.56 12.79
C LYS A 158 -1.71 4.29 11.50
N PHE A 159 -2.83 5.01 11.47
CA PHE A 159 -3.28 5.77 10.30
C PHE A 159 -2.69 7.17 10.19
N GLY A 160 -1.78 7.55 11.09
CA GLY A 160 -1.15 8.86 11.10
C GLY A 160 -2.11 10.02 11.34
N VAL A 161 -3.21 9.77 12.07
CA VAL A 161 -4.19 10.80 12.41
C VAL A 161 -3.53 11.88 13.24
N GLY A 162 -3.79 13.13 12.87
CA GLY A 162 -3.27 14.30 13.55
C GLY A 162 -4.34 15.38 13.72
N TYR A 163 -3.89 16.61 13.93
CA TYR A 163 -4.80 17.72 14.14
C TYR A 163 -4.23 19.03 13.65
N ASP A 164 -5.00 19.71 12.80
CA ASP A 164 -4.73 21.06 12.38
C ASP A 164 -5.41 22.07 13.32
N VAL A 165 -4.58 22.81 14.04
CA VAL A 165 -5.04 23.80 15.01
C VAL A 165 -5.69 25.00 14.34
N GLU A 166 -5.17 25.43 13.18
CA GLU A 166 -5.62 26.61 12.49
C GLU A 166 -7.05 26.44 11.94
N SER A 167 -7.31 25.34 11.27
CA SER A 167 -8.63 25.06 10.70
C SER A 167 -9.56 24.31 11.67
N ASN A 168 -9.09 23.94 12.87
CA ASN A 168 -9.80 23.10 13.85
C ASN A 168 -10.32 21.80 13.24
N ARG A 169 -9.41 21.05 12.58
CA ARG A 169 -9.74 19.82 11.88
C ARG A 169 -8.87 18.66 12.32
N ILE A 170 -9.47 17.49 12.42
CA ILE A 170 -8.75 16.23 12.56
C ILE A 170 -8.19 15.91 11.19
N THR A 171 -6.87 15.68 11.10
CA THR A 171 -6.19 15.38 9.84
C THR A 171 -6.03 13.89 9.65
N ILE A 172 -6.31 13.44 8.43
CA ILE A 172 -6.23 12.03 8.02
C ILE A 172 -5.37 11.99 6.76
N PRO A 173 -4.18 11.37 6.81
CA PRO A 173 -3.34 11.18 5.62
C PRO A 173 -4.02 10.27 4.60
N GLU A 174 -3.98 10.67 3.34
CA GLU A 174 -4.36 9.84 2.19
C GLU A 174 -3.11 9.24 1.57
N ARG A 175 -3.11 7.92 1.40
CA ARG A 175 -1.94 7.18 0.92
C ARG A 175 -2.23 6.48 -0.40
N ALA A 176 -1.21 6.43 -1.26
CA ALA A 176 -1.20 5.57 -2.43
C ALA A 176 -1.02 4.10 -2.03
N THR A 177 -1.15 3.19 -2.98
CA THR A 177 -1.06 1.74 -2.75
C THR A 177 0.32 1.27 -2.26
N ASP A 178 1.37 2.05 -2.49
CA ASP A 178 2.74 1.82 -1.99
C ASP A 178 3.00 2.44 -0.61
N GLY A 179 1.98 3.10 -0.02
CA GLY A 179 2.05 3.77 1.26
C GLY A 179 2.55 5.21 1.20
N SER A 180 2.96 5.75 0.03
CA SER A 180 3.41 7.13 -0.10
C SER A 180 2.27 8.11 0.18
N LEU A 181 2.57 9.23 0.85
CA LEU A 181 1.62 10.29 1.16
C LEU A 181 1.21 11.03 -0.13
N VAL A 182 -0.08 11.11 -0.42
CA VAL A 182 -0.61 11.77 -1.63
C VAL A 182 -1.60 12.88 -1.31
N GLY A 183 -2.07 12.98 -0.08
CA GLY A 183 -2.99 14.03 0.34
C GLY A 183 -3.23 14.03 1.83
N ILE A 184 -3.95 15.02 2.32
CA ILE A 184 -4.39 15.11 3.71
C ILE A 184 -5.83 15.59 3.73
N MET A 185 -6.71 14.77 4.25
CA MET A 185 -8.11 15.13 4.47
C MET A 185 -8.29 15.69 5.88
N GLY A 186 -9.09 16.73 6.02
CA GLY A 186 -9.43 17.37 7.28
C GLY A 186 -10.89 17.17 7.64
N ARG A 187 -11.19 16.51 8.76
CA ARG A 187 -12.54 16.39 9.32
C ARG A 187 -12.79 17.48 10.36
N ALA A 188 -13.87 18.25 10.20
CA ALA A 188 -14.25 19.29 11.14
C ALA A 188 -14.41 18.73 12.57
N ASN A 189 -13.73 19.36 13.54
CA ASN A 189 -13.84 19.05 14.96
C ASN A 189 -14.84 19.98 15.69
N TYR A 190 -15.77 20.53 14.91
CA TYR A 190 -16.85 21.41 15.35
C TYR A 190 -18.13 21.05 14.62
N GLU A 191 -19.26 21.57 15.09
CA GLU A 191 -20.54 21.39 14.41
C GLU A 191 -20.61 22.27 13.16
N CYS A 192 -20.91 21.64 12.02
CA CYS A 192 -21.02 22.32 10.73
C CYS A 192 -21.99 21.57 9.83
N GLU A 193 -22.39 22.20 8.74
CA GLU A 193 -23.19 21.61 7.68
C GLU A 193 -22.47 20.36 7.11
N HIS A 194 -23.25 19.44 6.58
CA HIS A 194 -22.73 18.13 6.13
C HIS A 194 -21.66 18.26 5.04
N ASP A 195 -21.84 19.16 4.09
CA ASP A 195 -20.92 19.47 2.98
C ASP A 195 -19.59 20.10 3.44
N LYS A 196 -19.58 20.77 4.60
CA LYS A 196 -18.39 21.39 5.20
C LYS A 196 -17.65 20.47 6.18
N ARG A 197 -18.20 19.29 6.45
CA ARG A 197 -17.63 18.33 7.42
C ARG A 197 -16.26 17.84 7.01
N TRP A 198 -16.06 17.59 5.72
CA TRP A 198 -14.82 17.14 5.15
C TRP A 198 -14.22 18.20 4.23
N TYR A 199 -12.94 18.46 4.39
CA TYR A 199 -12.23 19.45 3.59
C TYR A 199 -10.79 18.98 3.32
N PRO A 200 -10.32 18.94 2.07
CA PRO A 200 -8.95 18.55 1.77
C PRO A 200 -7.98 19.68 2.14
N LEU A 201 -7.09 19.42 3.11
CA LEU A 201 -5.97 20.31 3.42
C LEU A 201 -4.90 20.23 2.33
N ILE A 202 -4.64 18.99 1.86
CA ILE A 202 -3.87 18.71 0.66
C ILE A 202 -4.73 17.80 -0.21
N SER A 203 -5.16 18.32 -1.37
CA SER A 203 -6.05 17.58 -2.27
C SER A 203 -5.33 16.45 -2.99
N CYS A 204 -5.97 15.30 -3.07
CA CYS A 204 -5.57 14.18 -3.92
C CYS A 204 -6.77 13.66 -4.75
N PRO A 205 -6.53 12.99 -5.87
CA PRO A 205 -7.61 12.40 -6.66
C PRO A 205 -8.13 11.13 -5.98
N ARG A 206 -9.18 11.26 -5.15
CA ARG A 206 -9.76 10.17 -4.35
C ARG A 206 -10.22 8.96 -5.18
N SER A 207 -10.57 9.17 -6.45
CA SER A 207 -10.86 8.07 -7.39
C SER A 207 -9.64 7.22 -7.75
N LYS A 208 -8.43 7.70 -7.46
CA LYS A 208 -7.15 7.00 -7.68
C LYS A 208 -6.53 6.48 -6.38
N THR A 209 -7.17 6.66 -5.24
CA THR A 209 -6.73 6.16 -3.93
C THR A 209 -7.75 5.19 -3.34
N LEU A 210 -7.34 4.37 -2.40
CA LEU A 210 -8.21 3.45 -1.67
C LEU A 210 -7.76 3.45 -0.22
N PHE A 211 -8.49 4.15 0.63
CA PHE A 211 -8.09 4.35 2.03
C PHE A 211 -8.00 3.02 2.78
N GLY A 212 -6.95 2.86 3.56
CA GLY A 212 -6.66 1.63 4.29
C GLY A 212 -5.94 0.55 3.48
N TYR A 213 -5.66 0.79 2.18
CA TYR A 213 -4.99 -0.20 1.33
C TYR A 213 -3.60 -0.56 1.86
N ALA A 214 -2.76 0.44 2.10
CA ALA A 214 -1.40 0.21 2.58
C ALA A 214 -1.37 -0.42 3.99
N GLU A 215 -2.24 0.07 4.88
CA GLU A 215 -2.30 -0.33 6.28
C GLU A 215 -2.86 -1.74 6.48
N ASN A 216 -3.77 -2.18 5.62
CA ASN A 216 -4.50 -3.44 5.78
C ASN A 216 -4.12 -4.51 4.74
N TYR A 217 -3.23 -4.18 3.79
CA TYR A 217 -2.83 -5.06 2.68
C TYR A 217 -2.45 -6.47 3.14
N HIS A 218 -1.54 -6.59 4.10
CA HIS A 218 -1.07 -7.89 4.59
C HIS A 218 -2.20 -8.74 5.15
N ARG A 219 -3.08 -8.14 5.95
CA ARG A 219 -4.20 -8.86 6.55
C ARG A 219 -5.25 -9.30 5.53
N ILE A 220 -5.48 -8.46 4.51
CA ILE A 220 -6.35 -8.81 3.39
C ILE A 220 -5.75 -9.99 2.62
N GLN A 221 -4.43 -10.00 2.35
CA GLN A 221 -3.75 -11.11 1.68
C GLN A 221 -3.84 -12.42 2.48
N GLU A 222 -3.68 -12.38 3.79
CA GLU A 222 -3.80 -13.54 4.67
C GLU A 222 -5.20 -14.15 4.67
N THR A 223 -6.22 -13.29 4.75
CA THR A 223 -7.62 -13.74 4.92
C THR A 223 -8.35 -13.95 3.60
N GLY A 224 -7.97 -13.21 2.56
CA GLY A 224 -8.68 -13.12 1.29
C GLY A 224 -10.04 -12.39 1.42
N ASN A 225 -10.27 -11.63 2.50
CA ASN A 225 -11.53 -10.94 2.73
C ASN A 225 -11.35 -9.44 2.69
N ILE A 226 -12.33 -8.73 2.12
CA ILE A 226 -12.41 -7.26 2.09
C ILE A 226 -13.81 -6.84 2.54
N VAL A 227 -13.86 -5.81 3.39
CA VAL A 227 -15.09 -5.07 3.67
C VAL A 227 -14.88 -3.63 3.20
N LEU A 228 -15.74 -3.17 2.30
CA LEU A 228 -15.59 -1.88 1.62
C LEU A 228 -16.62 -0.89 2.14
N PHE A 229 -16.14 0.25 2.63
CA PHE A 229 -16.94 1.35 3.18
C PHE A 229 -16.88 2.61 2.31
N GLU A 230 -17.74 3.59 2.63
CA GLU A 230 -17.67 4.91 2.00
C GLU A 230 -16.64 5.82 2.65
N SER A 231 -16.44 5.71 3.97
CA SER A 231 -15.67 6.69 4.73
C SER A 231 -14.42 6.11 5.41
N GLU A 232 -13.40 6.94 5.52
CA GLU A 232 -12.15 6.67 6.24
C GLU A 232 -12.41 6.35 7.72
N LYS A 233 -13.45 6.97 8.30
CA LYS A 233 -13.84 6.75 9.68
C LYS A 233 -14.22 5.28 9.94
N ALA A 234 -15.03 4.69 9.07
CA ALA A 234 -15.48 3.30 9.20
C ALA A 234 -14.30 2.30 9.14
N VAL A 235 -13.31 2.55 8.28
CA VAL A 235 -12.08 1.75 8.22
C VAL A 235 -11.32 1.80 9.54
N GLN A 236 -11.17 2.99 10.13
CA GLN A 236 -10.48 3.16 11.40
C GLN A 236 -11.27 2.56 12.58
N GLN A 237 -12.61 2.61 12.55
CA GLN A 237 -13.44 1.91 13.52
C GLN A 237 -13.24 0.39 13.44
N CYS A 238 -13.24 -0.17 12.23
CA CYS A 238 -12.97 -1.59 12.01
C CYS A 238 -11.58 -2.00 12.51
N ASP A 239 -10.55 -1.19 12.24
CA ASP A 239 -9.21 -1.43 12.77
C ASP A 239 -9.21 -1.48 14.31
N SER A 240 -9.90 -0.54 14.95
CA SER A 240 -10.06 -0.50 16.40
C SER A 240 -10.81 -1.71 16.98
N PHE A 241 -11.63 -2.37 16.17
CA PHE A 241 -12.25 -3.65 16.52
C PHE A 241 -11.32 -4.85 16.35
N GLY A 242 -10.14 -4.66 15.76
CA GLY A 242 -9.22 -5.71 15.37
C GLY A 242 -9.57 -6.37 14.02
N CYS A 243 -10.36 -5.69 13.19
CA CYS A 243 -10.81 -6.16 11.87
C CYS A 243 -10.07 -5.42 10.75
N ASN A 244 -8.81 -5.74 10.53
CA ASN A 244 -7.90 -5.05 9.61
C ASN A 244 -8.06 -5.55 8.17
N ILE A 245 -9.29 -5.61 7.67
CA ILE A 245 -9.67 -6.01 6.30
C ILE A 245 -10.59 -4.99 5.63
N ALA A 246 -10.76 -3.82 6.27
CA ALA A 246 -11.61 -2.77 5.79
C ALA A 246 -10.85 -1.81 4.87
N LEU A 247 -11.51 -1.35 3.82
CA LEU A 247 -11.05 -0.32 2.88
C LEU A 247 -12.16 0.72 2.69
N ALA A 248 -11.82 1.94 2.25
CA ALA A 248 -12.84 2.91 1.87
C ALA A 248 -12.60 3.49 0.48
N THR A 249 -13.71 3.62 -0.27
CA THR A 249 -13.76 4.27 -1.59
C THR A 249 -13.78 5.79 -1.49
N CYS A 250 -14.03 6.31 -0.28
CA CYS A 250 -14.15 7.74 -0.01
C CYS A 250 -15.31 8.40 -0.78
N GLY A 251 -16.39 7.67 -0.94
CA GLY A 251 -17.64 8.03 -1.60
C GLY A 251 -18.45 6.78 -1.94
N CYS A 252 -19.69 6.93 -2.41
CA CYS A 252 -20.62 5.83 -2.68
C CYS A 252 -20.37 5.10 -4.02
N HIS A 253 -19.33 5.46 -4.78
CA HIS A 253 -18.98 4.84 -6.05
C HIS A 253 -17.58 4.23 -6.03
N VAL A 254 -17.44 3.04 -6.58
CA VAL A 254 -16.15 2.42 -6.87
C VAL A 254 -15.68 2.90 -8.24
N SER A 255 -14.54 3.55 -8.29
CA SER A 255 -13.91 3.93 -9.57
C SER A 255 -13.26 2.71 -10.25
N ASP A 256 -12.97 2.83 -11.55
CA ASP A 256 -12.27 1.76 -12.30
C ASP A 256 -10.88 1.48 -11.71
N THR A 257 -10.17 2.52 -11.27
CA THR A 257 -8.86 2.40 -10.64
C THR A 257 -8.96 1.69 -9.28
N GLN A 258 -9.93 2.06 -8.45
CA GLN A 258 -10.18 1.39 -7.17
C GLN A 258 -10.58 -0.09 -7.38
N ALA A 259 -11.44 -0.36 -8.35
CA ALA A 259 -11.82 -1.73 -8.71
C ALA A 259 -10.60 -2.57 -9.14
N LYS A 260 -9.68 -1.98 -9.93
CA LYS A 260 -8.43 -2.63 -10.31
C LYS A 260 -7.55 -2.94 -9.09
N TYR A 261 -7.40 -2.00 -8.15
CA TYR A 261 -6.62 -2.23 -6.92
C TYR A 261 -7.20 -3.37 -6.08
N ILE A 262 -8.53 -3.40 -5.91
CA ILE A 262 -9.23 -4.44 -5.18
C ILE A 262 -9.05 -5.80 -5.86
N LYS A 263 -9.25 -5.88 -7.17
CA LYS A 263 -9.11 -7.12 -7.94
C LYS A 263 -7.68 -7.67 -7.93
N ARG A 264 -6.67 -6.79 -7.91
CA ARG A 264 -5.24 -7.19 -7.80
C ARG A 264 -4.92 -7.89 -6.49
N MET A 265 -5.64 -7.63 -5.41
CA MET A 265 -5.46 -8.35 -4.15
C MET A 265 -5.97 -9.79 -4.20
N LEU A 266 -6.64 -10.21 -5.29
CA LEU A 266 -7.21 -11.54 -5.50
C LEU A 266 -8.10 -11.99 -4.32
N PRO A 267 -9.06 -11.18 -3.89
CA PRO A 267 -9.87 -11.49 -2.73
C PRO A 267 -10.79 -12.67 -3.03
N LYS A 268 -11.02 -13.50 -2.01
CA LYS A 268 -12.04 -14.57 -2.03
C LYS A 268 -13.44 -14.02 -1.81
N LYS A 269 -13.53 -12.93 -1.05
CA LYS A 269 -14.78 -12.36 -0.58
C LYS A 269 -14.68 -10.84 -0.45
N ILE A 270 -15.65 -10.14 -1.02
CA ILE A 270 -15.80 -8.69 -0.91
C ILE A 270 -17.22 -8.40 -0.41
N ILE A 271 -17.34 -7.57 0.62
CA ILE A 271 -18.61 -7.10 1.15
C ILE A 271 -18.64 -5.58 1.10
N LEU A 272 -19.58 -5.00 0.37
CA LEU A 272 -19.89 -3.58 0.46
C LEU A 272 -20.72 -3.32 1.72
N ALA A 273 -20.22 -2.45 2.59
CA ALA A 273 -20.87 -2.01 3.83
C ALA A 273 -21.03 -0.48 3.81
N TYR A 274 -21.68 0.02 2.77
CA TYR A 274 -21.91 1.44 2.55
C TYR A 274 -22.94 1.99 3.54
N ASP A 275 -23.01 3.33 3.60
CA ASP A 275 -23.93 4.02 4.50
C ASP A 275 -25.39 3.74 4.11
N GLU A 276 -26.27 3.69 5.10
CA GLU A 276 -27.70 3.50 4.90
C GLU A 276 -28.28 4.66 4.05
N GLY A 277 -29.31 4.35 3.26
CA GLY A 277 -30.03 5.31 2.42
C GLY A 277 -29.70 5.23 0.94
N LEU A 278 -28.83 4.28 0.52
CA LEU A 278 -28.58 4.00 -0.89
C LEU A 278 -29.62 3.02 -1.44
N GLU A 279 -29.93 3.16 -2.72
CA GLU A 279 -30.82 2.23 -3.42
C GLU A 279 -30.13 0.86 -3.60
N GLU A 280 -30.90 -0.22 -3.49
CA GLU A 280 -30.37 -1.57 -3.64
C GLU A 280 -29.74 -1.80 -5.01
N GLU A 281 -30.35 -1.26 -6.07
CA GLU A 281 -29.85 -1.34 -7.44
C GLU A 281 -28.46 -0.69 -7.56
N HIS A 282 -28.24 0.42 -6.86
CA HIS A 282 -26.92 1.07 -6.82
C HIS A 282 -25.87 0.13 -6.22
N LEU A 283 -26.14 -0.47 -5.06
CA LEU A 283 -25.23 -1.42 -4.40
C LEU A 283 -24.91 -2.63 -5.28
N VAL A 284 -25.92 -3.18 -5.96
CA VAL A 284 -25.75 -4.29 -6.91
C VAL A 284 -24.82 -3.86 -8.07
N ASN A 285 -25.01 -2.66 -8.62
CA ASN A 285 -24.18 -2.16 -9.71
C ASN A 285 -22.72 -1.93 -9.28
N GLU A 286 -22.48 -1.42 -8.06
CA GLU A 286 -21.14 -1.30 -7.51
C GLU A 286 -20.48 -2.68 -7.26
N CYS A 287 -21.24 -3.65 -6.77
CA CYS A 287 -20.76 -5.03 -6.63
C CYS A 287 -20.34 -5.65 -7.96
N LYS A 288 -21.11 -5.45 -9.03
CA LYS A 288 -20.79 -5.98 -10.37
C LYS A 288 -19.43 -5.49 -10.89
N LYS A 289 -19.01 -4.28 -10.55
CA LYS A 289 -17.68 -3.75 -10.91
C LYS A 289 -16.55 -4.55 -10.27
N LEU A 290 -16.80 -5.20 -9.14
CA LEU A 290 -15.81 -5.94 -8.34
C LEU A 290 -15.76 -7.42 -8.64
N ILE A 291 -16.70 -7.95 -9.41
CA ILE A 291 -16.70 -9.35 -9.85
C ILE A 291 -15.45 -9.58 -10.71
N VAL A 292 -14.72 -10.63 -10.39
CA VAL A 292 -13.58 -11.10 -11.18
C VAL A 292 -14.07 -12.24 -12.08
N ASP A 293 -14.14 -11.97 -13.37
CA ASP A 293 -14.41 -13.01 -14.36
C ASP A 293 -13.14 -13.86 -14.56
N ASN A 294 -12.95 -14.81 -13.65
CA ASN A 294 -11.83 -15.72 -13.68
C ASN A 294 -12.30 -17.14 -13.33
N PRO A 295 -12.14 -18.12 -14.23
CA PRO A 295 -12.63 -19.47 -14.00
C PRO A 295 -11.96 -20.20 -12.82
N ILE A 296 -10.83 -19.68 -12.33
CA ILE A 296 -10.03 -20.31 -11.26
C ILE A 296 -10.26 -19.63 -9.92
N LEU A 297 -10.42 -18.29 -9.90
CA LEU A 297 -10.58 -17.50 -8.69
C LEU A 297 -11.99 -16.89 -8.67
N LYS A 298 -12.93 -17.61 -8.08
CA LYS A 298 -14.28 -17.10 -7.87
C LYS A 298 -14.28 -16.20 -6.64
N THR A 299 -14.38 -14.90 -6.88
CA THR A 299 -14.58 -13.91 -5.81
C THR A 299 -16.06 -13.79 -5.52
N LYS A 300 -16.47 -14.06 -4.29
CA LYS A 300 -17.85 -13.78 -3.85
C LYS A 300 -17.98 -12.30 -3.53
N VAL A 301 -18.90 -11.61 -4.20
CA VAL A 301 -19.18 -10.19 -3.97
C VAL A 301 -20.60 -10.03 -3.46
N GLY A 302 -20.78 -9.24 -2.41
CA GLY A 302 -22.08 -8.97 -1.84
C GLY A 302 -22.10 -7.61 -1.14
N TYR A 303 -23.26 -7.24 -0.65
CA TYR A 303 -23.47 -5.98 0.07
C TYR A 303 -24.29 -6.20 1.33
N ILE A 304 -24.10 -5.33 2.32
CA ILE A 304 -24.95 -5.29 3.50
C ILE A 304 -26.27 -4.62 3.12
N TRP A 305 -27.37 -5.35 3.33
CA TRP A 305 -28.69 -4.74 3.25
C TRP A 305 -29.21 -4.51 4.67
N PRO A 306 -29.49 -3.25 5.04
CA PRO A 306 -29.64 -2.87 6.45
C PRO A 306 -30.97 -3.26 7.11
N ASP A 307 -31.78 -4.14 6.52
CA ASP A 307 -33.10 -4.56 6.92
C ASP A 307 -33.25 -4.76 8.45
N GLY A 308 -33.68 -3.72 9.16
CA GLY A 308 -33.82 -3.72 10.62
C GLY A 308 -32.53 -3.67 11.44
N LEU A 309 -31.33 -3.74 10.81
CA LEU A 309 -30.04 -3.66 11.48
C LEU A 309 -29.63 -2.21 11.72
N ILE A 310 -29.85 -1.34 10.75
CA ILE A 310 -29.54 0.08 10.80
C ILE A 310 -30.84 0.87 10.73
N GLN A 311 -30.97 1.90 11.57
CA GLN A 311 -32.15 2.76 11.58
C GLN A 311 -32.28 3.50 10.25
N GLU A 312 -33.44 3.45 9.63
CA GLU A 312 -33.75 4.15 8.38
C GLU A 312 -33.57 5.68 8.52
N GLY A 313 -32.94 6.30 7.54
CA GLY A 313 -32.62 7.72 7.52
C GLY A 313 -31.43 8.15 8.40
N SER A 314 -30.75 7.21 9.07
CA SER A 314 -29.62 7.52 9.96
C SER A 314 -28.34 7.89 9.21
N LYS A 315 -28.20 7.44 7.96
CA LYS A 315 -26.97 7.55 7.16
C LYS A 315 -25.73 6.97 7.88
N MET A 316 -25.94 5.93 8.67
CA MET A 316 -24.90 5.19 9.38
C MET A 316 -24.58 3.91 8.63
N ASN A 317 -23.41 3.37 8.90
CA ASN A 317 -23.02 2.04 8.48
C ASN A 317 -22.84 1.10 9.69
N ILE A 318 -22.58 -0.17 9.45
CA ILE A 318 -22.44 -1.17 10.51
C ILE A 318 -21.28 -0.92 11.47
N ALA A 319 -20.22 -0.22 11.05
CA ALA A 319 -19.10 0.11 11.92
C ALA A 319 -19.46 1.21 12.93
N ASP A 320 -20.34 2.14 12.57
CA ASP A 320 -20.83 3.20 13.45
C ASP A 320 -21.61 2.65 14.66
N LEU A 321 -22.20 1.48 14.52
CA LEU A 321 -22.99 0.80 15.55
C LEU A 321 -22.16 -0.10 16.47
N GLY A 322 -20.85 -0.18 16.22
CA GLY A 322 -19.91 -0.90 17.07
C GLY A 322 -19.59 -2.33 16.63
N LYS A 323 -18.65 -2.94 17.36
CA LYS A 323 -18.03 -4.22 16.99
C LYS A 323 -19.01 -5.38 16.81
N ASP A 324 -20.01 -5.48 17.67
CA ASP A 324 -20.92 -6.62 17.66
C ASP A 324 -21.89 -6.53 16.48
N VAL A 325 -22.43 -5.34 16.21
CA VAL A 325 -23.27 -5.07 15.03
C VAL A 325 -22.46 -5.25 13.73
N TYR A 326 -21.21 -4.80 13.70
CA TYR A 326 -20.31 -5.06 12.58
C TYR A 326 -20.17 -6.57 12.30
N LYS A 327 -19.89 -7.37 13.33
CA LYS A 327 -19.75 -8.84 13.18
C LYS A 327 -21.05 -9.49 12.70
N GLU A 328 -22.16 -9.05 13.25
CA GLU A 328 -23.48 -9.55 12.84
C GLU A 328 -23.78 -9.17 11.39
N GLY A 329 -23.55 -7.93 11.01
CA GLY A 329 -23.74 -7.42 9.66
C GLY A 329 -23.00 -8.24 8.61
N VAL A 330 -21.67 -8.40 8.78
CA VAL A 330 -20.83 -9.14 7.80
C VAL A 330 -21.08 -10.65 7.77
N THR A 331 -21.86 -11.19 8.72
CA THR A 331 -22.16 -12.63 8.78
C THR A 331 -23.58 -12.97 8.37
N LYS A 332 -24.58 -12.18 8.78
CA LYS A 332 -26.01 -12.51 8.63
C LYS A 332 -26.75 -11.64 7.61
N TYR A 333 -26.30 -10.40 7.40
CA TYR A 333 -27.04 -9.41 6.60
C TYR A 333 -26.45 -9.15 5.22
N VAL A 334 -25.61 -10.07 4.73
CA VAL A 334 -24.99 -9.97 3.41
C VAL A 334 -25.89 -10.59 2.36
N LYS A 335 -26.32 -9.79 1.38
CA LYS A 335 -26.90 -10.26 0.13
C LYS A 335 -25.80 -10.47 -0.89
N TRP A 336 -25.67 -11.68 -1.41
CA TRP A 336 -24.66 -12.03 -2.42
C TRP A 336 -25.21 -11.73 -3.81
N VAL A 337 -24.38 -11.09 -4.64
CA VAL A 337 -24.71 -10.88 -6.05
C VAL A 337 -24.30 -12.13 -6.81
N GLU A 338 -25.26 -12.71 -7.54
CA GLU A 338 -25.03 -13.83 -8.45
C GLU A 338 -24.40 -13.30 -9.74
N GLU A 339 -23.55 -14.15 -10.38
CA GLU A 339 -22.87 -13.87 -11.65
C GLU A 339 -23.87 -13.68 -12.80
#